data_86316fcdf3f316f86d815d08221c6aa9
#
_entry.id   86316fcdf3f316f86d815d08221c6aa9
#
_cell.length_a   1.000
_cell.length_b   1.000
_cell.length_c   1.000
_cell.angle_alpha   90.00
_cell.angle_beta   90.00
_cell.angle_gamma   90.00
#
_symmetry.space_group_name_H-M   'P 1'
#
loop_
_entity.id
_entity.type
_entity.pdbx_description
1 polymer ?
#
loop_
_entity_poly.entity_id
_entity_poly.type
_entity_poly.pdbx_seq_one_letter_code
_entity_poly.pdbx_strand_id
1 'polypeptide(L)'
;YCDNELVNMVLEEKLRECREFQIPVLVQVEVPKVLEVKSSHLCSVWTNLLDNGIHACKSLSPARRWMHIQSKKQGDYLYIRVSNSTSVDYGRRPSAPGHGLGKQILARLAVQYQGEYWTKVSDETYIATVVMQIHRKSKKTSNE
;
A
#
# COMPACT_ATOMS: atom_id res chain seq x y z
N TYR A 1 -9.89 -6.78 -9.91
CA TYR A 1 -8.94 -5.68 -9.92
C TYR A 1 -7.58 -6.07 -10.52
N CYS A 2 -7.05 -7.22 -10.16
CA CYS A 2 -5.78 -7.73 -10.66
C CYS A 2 -5.83 -9.25 -10.72
N ASP A 3 -4.69 -9.88 -11.12
CA ASP A 3 -4.63 -11.34 -11.27
C ASP A 3 -4.41 -12.07 -9.94
N ASN A 4 -4.12 -11.37 -8.88
CA ASN A 4 -3.85 -11.97 -7.57
C ASN A 4 -5.11 -11.98 -6.70
N GLU A 5 -5.59 -13.17 -6.36
CA GLU A 5 -6.84 -13.33 -5.62
C GLU A 5 -6.77 -12.76 -4.20
N LEU A 6 -5.64 -12.93 -3.53
CA LEU A 6 -5.50 -12.41 -2.15
C LEU A 6 -5.57 -10.89 -2.12
N VAL A 7 -4.87 -10.24 -3.06
CA VAL A 7 -4.92 -8.78 -3.17
C VAL A 7 -6.33 -8.32 -3.50
N ASN A 8 -7.02 -9.03 -4.39
CA ASN A 8 -8.41 -8.70 -4.73
C ASN A 8 -9.32 -8.78 -3.50
N MET A 9 -9.12 -9.78 -2.64
CA MET A 9 -9.91 -9.90 -1.42
C MET A 9 -9.67 -8.72 -0.47
N VAL A 10 -8.42 -8.31 -0.31
CA VAL A 10 -8.09 -7.16 0.54
C VAL A 10 -8.71 -5.89 -0.05
N LEU A 11 -8.58 -5.70 -1.36
CA LEU A 11 -9.16 -4.53 -2.04
C LEU A 11 -10.68 -4.50 -1.88
N GLU A 12 -11.34 -5.63 -2.05
CA GLU A 12 -12.80 -5.74 -1.90
C GLU A 12 -13.25 -5.23 -0.53
N GLU A 13 -12.60 -5.71 0.52
CA GLU A 13 -12.91 -5.32 1.89
C GLU A 13 -12.63 -3.84 2.14
N LYS A 14 -11.47 -3.36 1.73
CA LYS A 14 -11.07 -1.98 1.99
C LYS A 14 -11.87 -0.97 1.15
N LEU A 15 -12.23 -1.33 -0.06
CA LEU A 15 -13.07 -0.47 -0.89
C LEU A 15 -14.48 -0.37 -0.33
N ARG A 16 -14.99 -1.44 0.29
CA ARG A 16 -16.27 -1.38 1.00
C ARG A 16 -16.20 -0.37 2.15
N GLU A 17 -15.12 -0.41 2.91
CA GLU A 17 -14.90 0.54 3.99
C GLU A 17 -14.79 1.98 3.45
N CYS A 18 -14.11 2.17 2.32
CA CYS A 18 -14.04 3.47 1.67
C CYS A 18 -15.43 4.00 1.30
N ARG A 19 -16.30 3.13 0.79
CA ARG A 19 -17.67 3.55 0.46
C ARG A 19 -18.43 3.99 1.71
N GLU A 20 -18.25 3.28 2.82
CA GLU A 20 -18.90 3.65 4.08
C GLU A 20 -18.46 5.02 4.57
N PHE A 21 -17.19 5.37 4.35
CA PHE A 21 -16.64 6.66 4.77
C PHE A 21 -16.64 7.70 3.65
N GLN A 22 -17.35 7.42 2.57
CA GLN A 22 -17.50 8.36 1.45
C GLN A 22 -16.13 8.81 0.90
N ILE A 23 -15.26 7.85 0.66
CA ILE A 23 -13.95 8.08 0.06
C ILE A 23 -14.00 7.59 -1.39
N PRO A 24 -14.01 8.48 -2.39
CA PRO A 24 -13.89 8.07 -3.79
C PRO A 24 -12.49 7.49 -4.01
N VAL A 25 -12.41 6.37 -4.72
CA VAL A 25 -11.14 5.68 -4.94
C VAL A 25 -10.95 5.38 -6.41
N LEU A 26 -9.77 5.72 -6.93
CA LEU A 26 -9.34 5.29 -8.26
C LEU A 26 -8.40 4.10 -8.06
N VAL A 27 -8.68 2.98 -8.71
CA VAL A 27 -7.89 1.75 -8.58
C VAL A 27 -7.24 1.41 -9.92
N GLN A 28 -5.91 1.37 -9.93
CA GLN A 28 -5.11 1.04 -11.12
C GLN A 28 -4.02 0.07 -10.67
N VAL A 29 -4.37 -1.21 -10.53
CA VAL A 29 -3.47 -2.18 -9.92
C VAL A 29 -3.12 -3.32 -10.87
N GLU A 30 -1.87 -3.72 -10.79
CA GLU A 30 -1.34 -4.89 -11.46
C GLU A 30 -0.58 -5.69 -10.41
N VAL A 31 -0.97 -6.93 -10.18
CA VAL A 31 -0.26 -7.86 -9.29
C VAL A 31 -0.33 -9.23 -9.94
N PRO A 32 0.81 -9.89 -10.15
CA PRO A 32 0.82 -11.23 -10.75
C PRO A 32 0.04 -12.23 -9.93
N LYS A 33 -0.50 -13.23 -10.60
CA LYS A 33 -1.26 -14.30 -9.97
C LYS A 33 -0.41 -15.05 -8.93
N VAL A 34 0.85 -15.31 -9.27
CA VAL A 34 1.77 -16.06 -8.42
C VAL A 34 3.00 -15.21 -8.15
N LEU A 35 3.37 -15.07 -6.88
CA LEU A 35 4.59 -14.39 -6.47
C LEU A 35 5.27 -15.15 -5.35
N GLU A 36 6.57 -14.90 -5.21
CA GLU A 36 7.37 -15.51 -4.14
C GLU A 36 7.36 -14.60 -2.91
N VAL A 37 6.16 -14.36 -2.40
CA VAL A 37 5.94 -13.58 -1.18
C VAL A 37 4.96 -14.38 -0.32
N LYS A 38 5.28 -14.51 0.96
CA LYS A 38 4.41 -15.20 1.89
C LYS A 38 3.05 -14.52 1.91
N SER A 39 1.97 -15.31 1.85
CA SER A 39 0.60 -14.77 1.79
C SER A 39 0.28 -13.82 2.92
N SER A 40 0.69 -14.16 4.15
CA SER A 40 0.46 -13.28 5.30
C SER A 40 1.21 -11.95 5.17
N HIS A 41 2.38 -11.95 4.55
CA HIS A 41 3.16 -10.73 4.32
C HIS A 41 2.52 -9.87 3.24
N LEU A 42 2.07 -10.49 2.17
CA LEU A 42 1.39 -9.76 1.09
C LEU A 42 0.11 -9.11 1.62
N CYS A 43 -0.66 -9.85 2.40
CA CYS A 43 -1.87 -9.34 3.03
C CYS A 43 -1.55 -8.16 3.95
N SER A 44 -0.50 -8.27 4.78
CA SER A 44 -0.11 -7.20 5.70
C SER A 44 0.31 -5.94 4.97
N VAL A 45 1.05 -6.06 3.89
CA VAL A 45 1.50 -4.90 3.11
C VAL A 45 0.29 -4.14 2.56
N TRP A 46 -0.59 -4.83 1.87
CA TRP A 46 -1.75 -4.19 1.26
C TRP A 46 -2.70 -3.61 2.31
N THR A 47 -2.99 -4.38 3.36
CA THR A 47 -3.89 -3.93 4.43
C THR A 47 -3.35 -2.67 5.11
N ASN A 48 -2.07 -2.67 5.47
CA ASN A 48 -1.48 -1.52 6.17
C ASN A 48 -1.40 -0.27 5.30
N LEU A 49 -1.07 -0.44 4.01
CA LEU A 49 -1.06 0.70 3.10
C LEU A 49 -2.45 1.33 2.95
N LEU A 50 -3.47 0.51 2.78
CA LEU A 50 -4.83 1.00 2.58
C LEU A 50 -5.40 1.59 3.87
N ASP A 51 -5.14 0.96 5.02
CA ASP A 51 -5.58 1.48 6.31
C ASP A 51 -5.00 2.86 6.60
N ASN A 52 -3.74 3.08 6.26
CA ASN A 52 -3.11 4.39 6.44
C ASN A 52 -3.82 5.47 5.62
N GLY A 53 -4.16 5.15 4.37
CA GLY A 53 -4.88 6.08 3.50
C GLY A 53 -6.28 6.38 4.00
N ILE A 54 -7.00 5.35 4.41
CA ILE A 54 -8.36 5.49 4.95
C ILE A 54 -8.33 6.34 6.23
N HIS A 55 -7.37 6.05 7.10
CA HIS A 55 -7.23 6.79 8.36
C HIS A 55 -6.98 8.29 8.11
N ALA A 56 -6.11 8.60 7.17
CA ALA A 56 -5.83 9.99 6.82
C ALA A 56 -7.07 10.69 6.27
N CYS A 57 -7.82 10.03 5.40
CA CYS A 57 -9.04 10.58 4.83
C CYS A 57 -10.11 10.86 5.87
N LYS A 58 -10.22 10.02 6.89
CA LYS A 58 -11.23 10.20 7.94
C LYS A 58 -11.07 11.50 8.71
N SER A 59 -9.88 12.08 8.72
CA SER A 59 -9.66 13.35 9.41
C SER A 59 -10.18 14.54 8.62
N LEU A 60 -10.64 14.33 7.38
CA LEU A 60 -11.15 15.37 6.51
C LEU A 60 -12.66 15.29 6.39
N SER A 61 -13.30 16.40 5.98
CA SER A 61 -14.71 16.36 5.62
C SER A 61 -14.88 15.49 4.38
N PRO A 62 -16.04 14.79 4.23
CA PRO A 62 -16.24 13.89 3.10
C PRO A 62 -15.98 14.51 1.73
N ALA A 63 -16.34 15.78 1.54
CA ALA A 63 -16.16 16.46 0.26
C ALA A 63 -14.71 16.58 -0.17
N ARG A 64 -13.76 16.44 0.76
CA ARG A 64 -12.33 16.57 0.49
C ARG A 64 -11.60 15.23 0.42
N ARG A 65 -12.30 14.12 0.62
CA ARG A 65 -11.70 12.78 0.66
C ARG A 65 -11.51 12.21 -0.73
N TRP A 66 -10.34 11.64 -0.98
CA TRP A 66 -10.07 10.84 -2.17
C TRP A 66 -8.87 9.94 -1.92
N MET A 67 -8.79 8.85 -2.69
CA MET A 67 -7.69 7.91 -2.60
C MET A 67 -7.39 7.35 -3.98
N HIS A 68 -6.11 7.11 -4.26
CA HIS A 68 -5.66 6.52 -5.51
C HIS A 68 -4.73 5.36 -5.19
N ILE A 69 -5.10 4.17 -5.63
CA ILE A 69 -4.35 2.93 -5.39
C ILE A 69 -3.72 2.49 -6.69
N GLN A 70 -2.39 2.39 -6.71
CA GLN A 70 -1.65 2.01 -7.91
C GLN A 70 -0.67 0.89 -7.58
N SER A 71 -0.50 -0.03 -8.52
CA SER A 71 0.61 -0.98 -8.45
C SER A 71 0.98 -1.44 -9.83
N LYS A 72 2.25 -1.84 -9.97
CA LYS A 72 2.75 -2.41 -11.22
C LYS A 72 3.93 -3.34 -10.93
N LYS A 73 4.06 -4.35 -11.76
CA LYS A 73 5.21 -5.21 -11.76
C LYS A 73 6.25 -4.61 -12.70
N GLN A 74 7.48 -4.56 -12.25
CA GLN A 74 8.59 -4.08 -13.07
C GLN A 74 9.78 -5.01 -12.80
N GLY A 75 10.10 -5.87 -13.78
CA GLY A 75 11.10 -6.90 -13.57
C GLY A 75 10.64 -7.85 -12.47
N ASP A 76 11.50 -8.09 -11.50
CA ASP A 76 11.21 -8.96 -10.36
C ASP A 76 10.61 -8.22 -9.17
N TYR A 77 10.25 -6.96 -9.36
CA TYR A 77 9.76 -6.10 -8.27
C TYR A 77 8.31 -5.69 -8.48
N LEU A 78 7.62 -5.53 -7.37
CA LEU A 78 6.27 -4.96 -7.31
C LEU A 78 6.35 -3.59 -6.67
N TYR A 79 5.79 -2.59 -7.33
CA TYR A 79 5.66 -1.23 -6.82
C TYR A 79 4.22 -1.01 -6.43
N ILE A 80 3.98 -0.60 -5.19
CA ILE A 80 2.64 -0.32 -4.68
C ILE A 80 2.63 1.10 -4.15
N ARG A 81 1.71 1.92 -4.61
CA ARG A 81 1.59 3.30 -4.17
C ARG A 81 0.16 3.62 -3.83
N VAL A 82 -0.04 4.17 -2.64
CA VAL A 82 -1.34 4.70 -2.22
C VAL A 82 -1.19 6.18 -1.97
N SER A 83 -1.95 6.98 -2.71
CA SER A 83 -2.00 8.43 -2.57
C SER A 83 -3.38 8.78 -2.03
N ASN A 84 -3.46 9.75 -1.16
CA ASN A 84 -4.74 10.15 -0.59
C ASN A 84 -4.69 11.60 -0.13
N SER A 85 -5.88 12.21 -0.04
CA SER A 85 -6.01 13.52 0.56
C SER A 85 -5.73 13.43 2.05
N THR A 86 -5.18 14.49 2.60
CA THR A 86 -4.87 14.58 4.01
C THR A 86 -4.88 16.04 4.45
N SER A 87 -4.88 16.27 5.76
CA SER A 87 -4.74 17.62 6.29
C SER A 87 -3.27 18.03 6.19
N VAL A 88 -3.02 19.35 6.16
CA VAL A 88 -1.65 19.87 6.10
C VAL A 88 -0.82 19.46 7.32
N ASP A 89 -1.48 19.12 8.43
CA ASP A 89 -0.82 18.72 9.67
C ASP A 89 -0.54 17.22 9.77
N TYR A 90 -1.02 16.44 8.79
CA TYR A 90 -0.81 15.00 8.84
C TYR A 90 0.68 14.70 8.77
N GLY A 91 1.14 13.77 9.59
CA GLY A 91 2.56 13.45 9.68
C GLY A 91 3.29 14.27 10.74
N ARG A 92 2.74 15.39 11.18
CA ARG A 92 3.28 16.18 12.28
C ARG A 92 2.62 15.83 13.60
N ARG A 93 1.47 15.13 13.54
CA ARG A 93 0.74 14.71 14.73
C ARG A 93 1.35 13.45 15.30
N PRO A 94 1.41 13.31 16.63
CA PRO A 94 1.79 12.03 17.23
C PRO A 94 0.84 10.94 16.77
N SER A 95 1.37 9.76 16.50
CA SER A 95 0.53 8.62 16.14
C SER A 95 -0.34 8.21 17.32
N ALA A 96 -1.59 7.83 17.04
CA ALA A 96 -2.45 7.25 18.04
C ALA A 96 -1.86 5.92 18.52
N PRO A 97 -2.16 5.47 19.76
CA PRO A 97 -1.67 4.19 20.24
C PRO A 97 -2.01 3.05 19.25
N GLY A 98 -1.00 2.29 18.86
CA GLY A 98 -1.15 1.19 17.91
C GLY A 98 -1.13 1.61 16.45
N HIS A 99 -1.33 2.85 16.12
CA HIS A 99 -1.41 3.30 14.73
C HIS A 99 -0.06 3.28 14.01
N GLY A 100 1.04 3.62 14.71
CA GLY A 100 2.38 3.59 14.12
C GLY A 100 2.90 2.19 13.82
N LEU A 101 2.26 1.15 14.37
CA LEU A 101 2.68 -0.23 14.19
C LEU A 101 2.58 -0.68 12.73
N GLY A 102 1.54 -0.25 12.01
CA GLY A 102 1.38 -0.58 10.61
C GLY A 102 2.53 -0.08 9.75
N LYS A 103 3.01 1.13 10.02
CA LYS A 103 4.15 1.71 9.30
C LYS A 103 5.44 0.96 9.60
N GLN A 104 5.64 0.50 10.83
CA GLN A 104 6.79 -0.30 11.21
C GLN A 104 6.77 -1.65 10.49
N ILE A 105 5.59 -2.26 10.37
CA ILE A 105 5.44 -3.52 9.65
C ILE A 105 5.79 -3.33 8.18
N LEU A 106 5.31 -2.25 7.56
CA LEU A 106 5.62 -1.96 6.15
C LEU A 106 7.11 -1.80 5.91
N ALA A 107 7.78 -1.04 6.77
CA ALA A 107 9.23 -0.82 6.65
C ALA A 107 10.00 -2.14 6.76
N ARG A 108 9.64 -2.97 7.75
CA ARG A 108 10.31 -4.24 7.97
C ARG A 108 10.08 -5.22 6.82
N LEU A 109 8.84 -5.34 6.35
CA LEU A 109 8.54 -6.25 5.26
C LEU A 109 9.19 -5.81 3.95
N ALA A 110 9.22 -4.51 3.67
CA ALA A 110 9.88 -4.02 2.47
C ALA A 110 11.36 -4.43 2.46
N VAL A 111 12.05 -4.25 3.56
CA VAL A 111 13.46 -4.65 3.69
C VAL A 111 13.62 -6.16 3.56
N GLN A 112 12.73 -6.92 4.17
CA GLN A 112 12.76 -8.38 4.09
C GLN A 112 12.67 -8.87 2.64
N TYR A 113 11.94 -8.17 1.79
CA TYR A 113 11.79 -8.50 0.39
C TYR A 113 12.66 -7.63 -0.52
N GLN A 114 13.83 -7.22 -0.02
CA GLN A 114 14.87 -6.53 -0.78
C GLN A 114 14.41 -5.21 -1.39
N GLY A 115 13.51 -4.53 -0.76
CA GLY A 115 12.94 -3.29 -1.26
C GLY A 115 12.96 -2.17 -0.24
N GLU A 116 11.99 -1.28 -0.37
CA GLU A 116 11.94 -0.04 0.39
C GLU A 116 10.51 0.38 0.66
N TYR A 117 10.31 1.09 1.76
CA TYR A 117 9.06 1.76 2.07
C TYR A 117 9.36 3.22 2.38
N TRP A 118 8.64 4.14 1.75
CA TRP A 118 8.78 5.55 2.06
C TRP A 118 7.46 6.28 1.92
N THR A 119 7.39 7.44 2.58
CA THR A 119 6.20 8.30 2.52
C THR A 119 6.61 9.70 2.17
N LYS A 120 5.68 10.44 1.62
CA LYS A 120 5.87 11.84 1.27
C LYS A 120 4.57 12.59 1.50
N VAL A 121 4.66 13.75 2.13
CA VAL A 121 3.53 14.66 2.27
C VAL A 121 3.86 15.91 1.48
N SER A 122 3.00 16.27 0.55
CA SER A 122 3.19 17.44 -0.29
C SER A 122 1.83 18.08 -0.50
N ASP A 123 1.72 19.36 -0.12
CA ASP A 123 0.45 20.06 -0.09
C ASP A 123 -0.54 19.26 0.78
N GLU A 124 -1.71 18.96 0.34
CA GLU A 124 -2.66 18.19 1.12
C GLU A 124 -2.77 16.75 0.59
N THR A 125 -1.65 16.22 0.13
CA THR A 125 -1.56 14.86 -0.40
C THR A 125 -0.53 14.05 0.37
N TYR A 126 -0.93 12.86 0.80
CA TYR A 126 -0.05 11.89 1.45
C TYR A 126 0.18 10.73 0.48
N ILE A 127 1.44 10.39 0.26
CA ILE A 127 1.82 9.32 -0.67
C ILE A 127 2.67 8.30 0.08
N ALA A 128 2.25 7.05 0.06
CA ALA A 128 3.01 5.93 0.64
C ALA A 128 3.39 4.97 -0.49
N THR A 129 4.65 4.57 -0.54
CA THR A 129 5.15 3.67 -1.58
C THR A 129 5.89 2.51 -0.94
N VAL A 130 5.60 1.29 -1.40
CA VAL A 130 6.34 0.08 -1.06
C VAL A 130 6.87 -0.53 -2.34
N VAL A 131 8.13 -0.91 -2.31
CA VAL A 131 8.76 -1.69 -3.38
C VAL A 131 9.23 -2.99 -2.75
N MET A 132 8.91 -4.12 -3.37
CA MET A 132 9.35 -5.41 -2.84
C MET A 132 9.66 -6.37 -3.99
N GLN A 133 10.66 -7.20 -3.78
CA GLN A 133 11.02 -8.23 -4.74
C GLN A 133 10.01 -9.37 -4.63
N ILE A 134 9.39 -9.71 -5.74
CA ILE A 134 8.32 -10.71 -5.77
C ILE A 134 8.72 -12.00 -6.47
N HIS A 135 9.87 -12.00 -7.15
CA HIS A 135 10.46 -13.18 -7.73
C HIS A 135 11.94 -13.17 -7.43
N ARG A 136 12.47 -14.30 -6.99
CA ARG A 136 13.90 -14.42 -6.75
C ARG A 136 14.63 -14.39 -8.08
N LYS A 137 15.81 -13.77 -8.08
CA LYS A 137 16.67 -13.86 -9.26
C LYS A 137 16.97 -15.32 -9.53
N SER A 138 16.87 -15.69 -10.79
CA SER A 138 17.15 -17.06 -11.20
C SER A 138 18.61 -17.40 -10.90
N LYS A 139 18.84 -18.48 -10.16
CA LYS A 139 20.19 -18.99 -9.92
C LYS A 139 20.83 -19.46 -11.21
N LYS A 140 20.03 -19.79 -12.17
CA LYS A 140 20.48 -20.26 -13.48
C LYS A 140 21.33 -19.22 -14.18
N THR A 141 21.01 -17.95 -14.02
CA THR A 141 21.77 -16.89 -14.66
C THR A 141 23.16 -16.74 -14.09
N SER A 142 23.38 -17.18 -12.87
CA SER A 142 24.69 -17.09 -12.23
C SER A 142 25.59 -18.28 -12.54
N ASN A 143 25.05 -19.29 -13.18
CA ASN A 143 25.82 -20.52 -13.47
C ASN A 143 26.39 -20.56 -14.86
N GLU A 144 26.19 -19.55 -15.62
CA GLU A 144 26.61 -19.50 -17.00
C GLU A 144 27.94 -18.88 -17.23
#